data_915215650c794fdea4ef608e6c079376
#
_entry.id   915215650c794fdea4ef608e6c079376
#
_cell.length_a   1.000
_cell.length_b   1.000
_cell.length_c   1.000
_cell.angle_alpha   90.00
_cell.angle_beta   90.00
_cell.angle_gamma   90.00
#
_symmetry.space_group_name_H-M   'P 1'
#
loop_
_entity.id
_entity.type
_entity.pdbx_description
1 polymer ?
#
loop_
_entity_poly.entity_id
_entity_poly.type
_entity_poly.pdbx_seq_one_letter_code
_entity_poly.pdbx_strand_id
1 'polypeptide(L)'
;KREIPFSFTLPTAVPVTAGQSRIWIHTGLDIKNAVDPKDTDYIDVQPTRLASAVLSAVQNLGFRVRKVDTEQAPSYLRNRLKVVQEFEFTPTNNTYRRYLDELELVFLEQSERSVEVLLQVDRRARGLGGFLSEALDMDESFIRLTLFASDNLEAKLAEAIERKMR
;
A
#
# COMPACT_ATOMS: atom_id res chain seq x y z
N LYS A 1 11.71 -1.54 -40.51
CA LYS A 1 11.38 -1.52 -39.04
C LYS A 1 10.34 -2.60 -38.81
N ARG A 2 10.57 -3.51 -37.87
CA ARG A 2 9.62 -4.56 -37.49
C ARG A 2 8.99 -4.15 -36.17
N GLU A 3 7.66 -4.21 -36.07
CA GLU A 3 6.90 -3.96 -34.86
C GLU A 3 6.33 -5.29 -34.35
N ILE A 4 6.44 -5.50 -33.04
CA ILE A 4 5.94 -6.70 -32.36
C ILE A 4 4.98 -6.21 -31.27
N PRO A 5 3.67 -6.17 -31.54
CA PRO A 5 2.70 -5.76 -30.53
C PRO A 5 2.60 -6.81 -29.43
N PHE A 6 2.52 -6.38 -28.18
CA PHE A 6 2.22 -7.23 -27.04
C PHE A 6 1.29 -6.51 -26.07
N SER A 7 0.60 -7.26 -25.23
CA SER A 7 -0.23 -6.73 -24.15
C SER A 7 -0.11 -7.61 -22.91
N PHE A 8 -0.24 -7.00 -21.75
CA PHE A 8 -0.29 -7.72 -20.49
C PHE A 8 -1.17 -6.94 -19.50
N THR A 9 -1.66 -7.62 -18.47
CA THR A 9 -2.44 -6.99 -17.40
C THR A 9 -1.55 -6.83 -16.18
N LEU A 10 -1.51 -5.60 -15.61
CA LEU A 10 -0.81 -5.37 -14.35
C LEU A 10 -1.54 -6.12 -13.22
N PRO A 11 -0.82 -6.86 -12.38
CA PRO A 11 -1.42 -7.45 -11.18
C PRO A 11 -1.96 -6.36 -10.24
N THR A 12 -3.05 -6.63 -9.55
CA THR A 12 -3.66 -5.70 -8.57
C THR A 12 -2.75 -5.42 -7.36
N ALA A 13 -1.78 -6.29 -7.11
CA ALA A 13 -0.80 -6.15 -6.03
C ALA A 13 0.44 -5.31 -6.42
N VAL A 14 0.48 -4.73 -7.64
CA VAL A 14 1.57 -3.82 -8.02
C VAL A 14 1.47 -2.55 -7.18
N PRO A 15 2.59 -2.07 -6.58
CA PRO A 15 2.61 -0.78 -5.90
C PRO A 15 2.14 0.34 -6.82
N VAL A 16 1.51 1.35 -6.26
CA VAL A 16 1.18 2.56 -7.01
C VAL A 16 2.39 3.50 -7.10
N THR A 17 2.42 4.34 -8.13
CA THR A 17 3.45 5.37 -8.29
C THR A 17 3.17 6.50 -7.31
N ALA A 18 3.74 6.39 -6.10
CA ALA A 18 3.57 7.36 -5.03
C ALA A 18 4.85 7.50 -4.20
N GLY A 19 5.07 8.66 -3.60
CA GLY A 19 6.28 8.94 -2.84
C GLY A 19 7.54 8.79 -3.69
N GLN A 20 8.43 7.89 -3.27
CA GLN A 20 9.65 7.55 -4.02
C GLN A 20 9.51 6.28 -4.88
N SER A 21 8.35 5.61 -4.84
CA SER A 21 8.10 4.39 -5.61
C SER A 21 8.06 4.70 -7.11
N ARG A 22 8.91 4.02 -7.88
CA ARG A 22 8.97 4.14 -9.34
C ARG A 22 8.67 2.77 -9.94
N ILE A 23 7.79 2.74 -10.90
CA ILE A 23 7.38 1.52 -11.59
C ILE A 23 7.84 1.60 -13.03
N TRP A 24 8.38 0.52 -13.55
CA TRP A 24 8.87 0.47 -14.93
C TRP A 24 8.65 -0.91 -15.55
N ILE A 25 8.61 -0.90 -16.87
CA ILE A 25 8.63 -2.10 -17.70
C ILE A 25 10.02 -2.20 -18.30
N HIS A 26 10.67 -3.33 -18.13
CA HIS A 26 11.93 -3.62 -18.78
C HIS A 26 11.68 -4.59 -19.93
N THR A 27 11.96 -4.14 -21.17
CA THR A 27 11.87 -4.97 -22.38
C THR A 27 13.25 -5.33 -22.88
N GLY A 28 13.41 -6.54 -23.34
CA GLY A 28 14.63 -7.03 -23.97
C GLY A 28 14.30 -7.91 -25.17
N LEU A 29 15.15 -7.89 -26.18
CA LEU A 29 15.10 -8.83 -27.30
C LEU A 29 16.28 -9.79 -27.18
N ASP A 30 15.98 -11.08 -27.20
CA ASP A 30 17.00 -12.12 -27.34
C ASP A 30 17.31 -12.31 -28.82
N ILE A 31 18.51 -11.89 -29.23
CA ILE A 31 18.96 -11.95 -30.64
C ILE A 31 20.15 -12.89 -30.72
N LYS A 32 19.95 -14.01 -31.40
CA LYS A 32 21.00 -15.00 -31.58
C LYS A 32 22.28 -14.39 -32.20
N ASN A 33 23.43 -14.54 -31.52
CA ASN A 33 24.75 -14.05 -31.91
C ASN A 33 24.87 -12.51 -32.02
N ALA A 34 24.05 -11.74 -31.27
CA ALA A 34 24.13 -10.28 -31.20
C ALA A 34 24.02 -9.80 -29.76
N VAL A 35 24.29 -8.52 -29.54
CA VAL A 35 24.01 -7.86 -28.26
C VAL A 35 22.51 -7.61 -28.17
N ASP A 36 21.89 -8.07 -27.07
CA ASP A 36 20.47 -7.90 -26.82
C ASP A 36 20.16 -6.44 -26.47
N PRO A 37 19.39 -5.73 -27.29
CA PRO A 37 18.96 -4.39 -26.95
C PRO A 37 17.95 -4.45 -25.79
N LYS A 38 18.10 -3.53 -24.86
CA LYS A 38 17.25 -3.40 -23.67
C LYS A 38 16.63 -2.00 -23.63
N ASP A 39 15.42 -1.94 -23.17
CA ASP A 39 14.71 -0.67 -22.98
C ASP A 39 13.98 -0.65 -21.63
N THR A 40 13.77 0.54 -21.09
CA THR A 40 13.11 0.72 -19.78
C THR A 40 12.11 1.87 -19.88
N ASP A 41 10.83 1.53 -19.79
CA ASP A 41 9.71 2.47 -19.84
C ASP A 41 9.14 2.66 -18.44
N TYR A 42 9.22 3.90 -17.91
CA TYR A 42 8.56 4.25 -16.67
C TYR A 42 7.06 4.40 -16.91
N ILE A 43 6.27 3.82 -16.00
CA ILE A 43 4.81 3.89 -16.04
C ILE A 43 4.27 4.49 -14.74
N ASP A 44 3.16 5.22 -14.88
CA ASP A 44 2.42 5.78 -13.74
C ASP A 44 1.26 4.86 -13.38
N VAL A 45 1.41 4.15 -12.26
CA VAL A 45 0.41 3.20 -11.75
C VAL A 45 -0.45 3.90 -10.72
N GLN A 46 -1.72 4.07 -11.04
CA GLN A 46 -2.71 4.67 -10.16
C GLN A 46 -3.34 3.62 -9.22
N PRO A 47 -3.79 3.99 -8.01
CA PRO A 47 -4.50 3.09 -7.13
C PRO A 47 -5.81 2.63 -7.79
N THR A 48 -6.26 1.43 -7.45
CA THR A 48 -7.60 0.97 -7.82
C THR A 48 -8.66 1.93 -7.27
N ARG A 49 -9.84 1.96 -7.88
CA ARG A 49 -10.93 2.85 -7.44
C ARG A 49 -11.24 2.69 -5.95
N LEU A 50 -11.27 1.45 -5.44
CA LEU A 50 -11.56 1.18 -4.04
C LEU A 50 -10.39 1.54 -3.14
N ALA A 51 -9.13 1.24 -3.54
CA ALA A 51 -7.96 1.67 -2.79
C ALA A 51 -7.89 3.21 -2.68
N SER A 52 -8.17 3.93 -3.77
CA SER A 52 -8.26 5.39 -3.78
C SER A 52 -9.35 5.89 -2.81
N ALA A 53 -10.51 5.24 -2.78
CA ALA A 53 -11.60 5.59 -1.85
C ALA A 53 -11.19 5.35 -0.39
N VAL A 54 -10.47 4.27 -0.09
CA VAL A 54 -9.95 4.00 1.26
C VAL A 54 -8.94 5.07 1.69
N LEU A 55 -7.97 5.42 0.82
CA LEU A 55 -7.01 6.49 1.12
C LEU A 55 -7.69 7.83 1.35
N SER A 56 -8.71 8.16 0.54
CA SER A 56 -9.51 9.36 0.71
C SER A 56 -10.30 9.35 2.02
N ALA A 57 -10.88 8.19 2.41
CA ALA A 57 -11.60 8.06 3.68
C ALA A 57 -10.69 8.30 4.89
N VAL A 58 -9.44 7.79 4.86
CA VAL A 58 -8.42 8.08 5.90
C VAL A 58 -8.14 9.59 5.97
N GLN A 59 -8.02 10.26 4.82
CA GLN A 59 -7.78 11.70 4.78
C GLN A 59 -9.00 12.50 5.31
N ASN A 60 -10.23 12.08 4.97
CA ASN A 60 -11.46 12.71 5.45
C ASN A 60 -11.63 12.58 6.98
N LEU A 61 -11.11 11.50 7.58
CA LEU A 61 -11.06 11.34 9.03
C LEU A 61 -10.08 12.32 9.70
N GLY A 62 -9.30 13.07 8.94
CA GLY A 62 -8.36 14.07 9.44
C GLY A 62 -6.95 13.55 9.57
N PHE A 63 -6.52 12.68 8.67
CA PHE A 63 -5.16 12.27 8.51
C PHE A 63 -4.55 12.84 7.23
N ARG A 64 -3.26 13.06 7.22
CA ARG A 64 -2.50 13.50 6.04
C ARG A 64 -1.38 12.51 5.75
N VAL A 65 -1.24 12.11 4.50
CA VAL A 65 -0.11 11.30 4.06
C VAL A 65 1.19 12.03 4.41
N ARG A 66 2.06 11.37 5.14
CA ARG A 66 3.41 11.83 5.49
C ARG A 66 4.45 11.24 4.54
N LYS A 67 4.34 9.94 4.29
CA LYS A 67 5.32 9.17 3.52
C LYS A 67 4.64 8.01 2.81
N VAL A 68 5.22 7.57 1.69
CA VAL A 68 4.85 6.33 1.01
C VAL A 68 6.14 5.62 0.65
N ASP A 69 6.32 4.41 1.17
CA ASP A 69 7.48 3.57 0.89
C ASP A 69 7.07 2.21 0.32
N THR A 70 8.00 1.60 -0.41
CA THR A 70 7.83 0.25 -0.95
C THR A 70 9.02 -0.59 -0.56
N GLU A 71 8.76 -1.72 0.10
CA GLU A 71 9.76 -2.63 0.61
C GLU A 71 9.49 -4.08 0.19
N GLN A 72 10.50 -4.92 0.35
CA GLN A 72 10.33 -6.35 0.16
C GLN A 72 9.35 -6.91 1.19
N ALA A 73 8.37 -7.69 0.73
CA ALA A 73 7.40 -8.30 1.63
C ALA A 73 8.10 -9.19 2.68
N PRO A 74 7.69 -9.11 3.96
CA PRO A 74 8.21 -9.98 5.01
C PRO A 74 7.91 -11.45 4.71
N SER A 75 8.64 -12.36 5.34
CA SER A 75 8.61 -13.80 5.01
C SER A 75 7.20 -14.41 5.02
N TYR A 76 6.37 -14.01 5.96
CA TYR A 76 5.00 -14.51 6.11
C TYR A 76 4.02 -14.03 5.04
N LEU A 77 4.35 -12.94 4.30
CA LEU A 77 3.56 -12.43 3.19
C LEU A 77 4.11 -12.81 1.82
N ARG A 78 5.34 -13.34 1.72
CA ARG A 78 6.04 -13.59 0.44
C ARG A 78 5.31 -14.56 -0.50
N ASN A 79 4.47 -15.43 0.03
CA ASN A 79 3.64 -16.33 -0.76
C ASN A 79 2.49 -15.59 -1.47
N ARG A 80 2.08 -14.43 -0.95
CA ARG A 80 0.99 -13.60 -1.47
C ARG A 80 1.51 -12.35 -2.19
N LEU A 81 2.51 -11.70 -1.60
CA LEU A 81 3.07 -10.42 -2.07
C LEU A 81 4.59 -10.53 -2.19
N LYS A 82 5.16 -9.95 -3.23
CA LYS A 82 6.63 -9.82 -3.37
C LYS A 82 7.16 -8.57 -2.69
N VAL A 83 6.38 -7.52 -2.76
CA VAL A 83 6.64 -6.23 -2.13
C VAL A 83 5.39 -5.77 -1.40
N VAL A 84 5.55 -4.93 -0.39
CA VAL A 84 4.49 -4.20 0.30
C VAL A 84 4.71 -2.72 0.11
N GLN A 85 3.61 -1.98 -0.05
CA GLN A 85 3.64 -0.53 -0.08
C GLN A 85 2.91 0.00 1.14
N GLU A 86 3.61 0.79 1.92
CA GLU A 86 3.14 1.38 3.16
C GLU A 86 2.81 2.84 2.95
N PHE A 87 1.64 3.24 3.42
CA PHE A 87 1.18 4.62 3.49
C PHE A 87 1.20 5.07 4.94
N GLU A 88 2.11 5.97 5.27
CA GLU A 88 2.21 6.58 6.58
C GLU A 88 1.39 7.87 6.63
N PHE A 89 0.57 8.00 7.66
CA PHE A 89 -0.28 9.17 7.86
C PHE A 89 -0.03 9.78 9.23
N THR A 90 -0.07 11.12 9.29
CA THR A 90 -0.10 11.87 10.55
C THR A 90 -1.48 12.48 10.78
N PRO A 91 -2.02 12.41 12.01
CA PRO A 91 -3.28 13.05 12.34
C PRO A 91 -3.17 14.56 12.27
N THR A 92 -4.17 15.23 11.70
CA THR A 92 -4.23 16.69 11.57
C THR A 92 -5.18 17.34 12.56
N ASN A 93 -6.13 16.56 13.12
CA ASN A 93 -7.12 17.04 14.08
C ASN A 93 -6.78 16.61 15.52
N ASN A 94 -7.35 17.31 16.50
CA ASN A 94 -7.10 17.03 17.92
C ASN A 94 -7.75 15.74 18.43
N THR A 95 -8.70 15.18 17.71
CA THR A 95 -9.37 13.93 18.07
C THR A 95 -8.37 12.79 18.10
N TYR A 96 -7.57 12.68 17.05
CA TYR A 96 -6.57 11.61 16.92
C TYR A 96 -5.21 11.99 17.50
N ARG A 97 -4.75 13.25 17.37
CA ARG A 97 -3.43 13.70 17.87
C ARG A 97 -3.17 13.46 19.36
N ARG A 98 -4.24 13.36 20.17
CA ARG A 98 -4.10 13.10 21.61
C ARG A 98 -3.73 11.65 21.91
N TYR A 99 -3.98 10.74 20.99
CA TYR A 99 -3.91 9.30 21.22
C TYR A 99 -2.89 8.62 20.34
N LEU A 100 -2.63 9.13 19.15
CA LEU A 100 -1.70 8.54 18.23
C LEU A 100 -0.87 9.60 17.48
N ASP A 101 0.37 9.26 17.21
CA ASP A 101 1.29 10.08 16.43
C ASP A 101 1.24 9.72 14.95
N GLU A 102 0.94 8.46 14.64
CA GLU A 102 1.01 7.90 13.31
C GLU A 102 -0.02 6.79 13.08
N LEU A 103 -0.51 6.72 11.85
CA LEU A 103 -1.32 5.63 11.32
C LEU A 103 -0.62 5.10 10.07
N GLU A 104 -0.36 3.81 10.03
CA GLU A 104 0.21 3.14 8.86
C GLU A 104 -0.83 2.24 8.21
N LEU A 105 -0.84 2.20 6.88
CA LEU A 105 -1.76 1.40 6.09
C LEU A 105 -1.02 0.66 4.99
N VAL A 106 -1.25 -0.65 4.91
CA VAL A 106 -0.79 -1.52 3.83
C VAL A 106 -1.97 -2.23 3.19
N PHE A 107 -2.03 -2.25 1.85
CA PHE A 107 -2.98 -3.07 1.11
C PHE A 107 -2.43 -4.49 0.96
N LEU A 108 -3.12 -5.49 1.52
CA LEU A 108 -2.73 -6.91 1.45
C LEU A 108 -3.32 -7.62 0.25
N GLU A 109 -4.59 -7.33 -0.07
CA GLU A 109 -5.30 -7.90 -1.20
C GLU A 109 -6.26 -6.87 -1.78
N GLN A 110 -6.39 -6.85 -3.09
CA GLN A 110 -7.25 -5.91 -3.80
C GLN A 110 -8.05 -6.63 -4.88
N SER A 111 -9.34 -6.34 -4.93
CA SER A 111 -10.26 -6.73 -6.00
C SER A 111 -11.16 -5.56 -6.38
N GLU A 112 -12.01 -5.75 -7.37
CA GLU A 112 -13.02 -4.73 -7.74
C GLU A 112 -14.04 -4.45 -6.62
N ARG A 113 -14.30 -5.44 -5.75
CA ARG A 113 -15.38 -5.39 -4.75
C ARG A 113 -14.89 -5.23 -3.33
N SER A 114 -13.65 -5.60 -3.04
CA SER A 114 -13.10 -5.58 -1.70
C SER A 114 -11.60 -5.30 -1.71
N VAL A 115 -11.14 -4.69 -0.62
CA VAL A 115 -9.72 -4.60 -0.30
C VAL A 115 -9.50 -5.11 1.12
N GLU A 116 -8.42 -5.85 1.30
CA GLU A 116 -7.91 -6.23 2.61
C GLU A 116 -6.77 -5.29 2.97
N VAL A 117 -6.88 -4.64 4.12
CA VAL A 117 -5.88 -3.70 4.62
C VAL A 117 -5.35 -4.14 5.97
N LEU A 118 -4.08 -3.86 6.21
CA LEU A 118 -3.47 -3.91 7.53
C LEU A 118 -3.25 -2.46 7.98
N LEU A 119 -3.78 -2.12 9.15
CA LEU A 119 -3.58 -0.83 9.81
C LEU A 119 -2.72 -1.04 11.04
N GLN A 120 -1.77 -0.15 11.26
CA GLN A 120 -1.07 -0.01 12.54
C GLN A 120 -1.36 1.35 13.13
N VAL A 121 -1.76 1.36 14.40
CA VAL A 121 -2.03 2.56 15.18
C VAL A 121 -0.95 2.70 16.23
N ASP A 122 -0.04 3.65 16.10
CA ASP A 122 1.07 3.83 17.04
C ASP A 122 1.11 5.25 17.64
N ARG A 123 1.47 5.30 18.93
CA ARG A 123 1.75 6.56 19.64
C ARG A 123 3.21 7.00 19.54
N ARG A 124 4.10 6.12 19.06
CA ARG A 124 5.51 6.42 18.89
C ARG A 124 5.90 6.11 17.47
N ALA A 125 6.23 7.15 16.70
CA ALA A 125 6.78 6.97 15.37
C ALA A 125 7.99 6.01 15.40
N ARG A 126 7.77 4.77 15.02
CA ARG A 126 8.80 3.78 14.75
C ARG A 126 8.90 3.66 13.26
N GLY A 127 10.09 3.84 12.71
CA GLY A 127 10.27 3.74 11.26
C GLY A 127 9.90 2.35 10.69
N LEU A 128 9.86 2.24 9.37
CA LEU A 128 9.47 1.04 8.59
C LEU A 128 10.04 -0.30 9.11
N GLY A 129 11.24 -0.28 9.69
CA GLY A 129 11.82 -1.47 10.31
C GLY A 129 11.01 -2.01 11.49
N GLY A 130 10.25 -1.16 12.17
CA GLY A 130 9.33 -1.55 13.23
C GLY A 130 8.06 -2.22 12.71
N PHE A 131 7.39 -1.62 11.72
CA PHE A 131 6.15 -2.15 11.16
C PHE A 131 6.29 -3.60 10.67
N LEU A 132 7.26 -3.87 9.80
CA LEU A 132 7.42 -5.20 9.22
C LEU A 132 8.05 -6.23 10.17
N SER A 133 8.83 -5.81 11.15
CA SER A 133 9.44 -6.72 12.14
C SER A 133 8.47 -7.12 13.25
N GLU A 134 7.60 -6.21 13.67
CA GLU A 134 6.65 -6.41 14.75
C GLU A 134 5.38 -7.16 14.30
N ALA A 135 5.03 -7.11 13.01
CA ALA A 135 3.91 -7.89 12.46
C ALA A 135 4.06 -9.42 12.62
N LEU A 136 5.26 -9.89 12.92
CA LEU A 136 5.51 -11.31 13.22
C LEU A 136 4.98 -11.73 14.59
N ASP A 137 4.93 -10.82 15.56
CA ASP A 137 4.50 -11.12 16.94
C ASP A 137 3.00 -10.88 17.17
N MET A 138 2.23 -10.51 16.12
CA MET A 138 0.78 -10.23 16.23
C MET A 138 0.47 -9.26 17.38
N ASP A 139 1.30 -8.22 17.54
CA ASP A 139 1.14 -7.24 18.59
C ASP A 139 -0.23 -6.55 18.50
N GLU A 140 -0.75 -6.14 19.65
CA GLU A 140 -2.08 -5.51 19.80
C GLU A 140 -2.27 -4.24 18.97
N SER A 141 -1.19 -3.67 18.39
CA SER A 141 -1.23 -2.47 17.55
C SER A 141 -1.81 -2.67 16.15
N PHE A 142 -1.83 -3.92 15.64
CA PHE A 142 -2.30 -4.20 14.27
C PHE A 142 -3.79 -4.48 14.19
N ILE A 143 -4.40 -4.03 13.10
CA ILE A 143 -5.79 -4.29 12.74
C ILE A 143 -5.84 -4.75 11.30
N ARG A 144 -6.40 -5.93 11.08
CA ARG A 144 -6.70 -6.44 9.74
C ARG A 144 -8.17 -6.19 9.44
N LEU A 145 -8.45 -5.53 8.32
CA LEU A 145 -9.80 -5.19 7.88
C LEU A 145 -10.03 -5.62 6.43
N THR A 146 -11.20 -6.18 6.18
CA THR A 146 -11.74 -6.29 4.82
C THR A 146 -12.79 -5.22 4.63
N LEU A 147 -12.54 -4.35 3.64
CA LEU A 147 -13.42 -3.24 3.28
C LEU A 147 -14.06 -3.53 1.91
N PHE A 148 -15.36 -3.35 1.81
CA PHE A 148 -16.12 -3.57 0.59
C PHE A 148 -16.53 -2.25 -0.06
N ALA A 149 -16.72 -2.26 -1.37
CA ALA A 149 -17.16 -1.08 -2.12
C ALA A 149 -18.53 -0.53 -1.68
N SER A 150 -19.34 -1.37 -1.02
CA SER A 150 -20.65 -1.00 -0.46
C SER A 150 -20.57 -0.43 0.95
N ASP A 151 -19.41 -0.45 1.61
CA ASP A 151 -19.26 -0.01 2.98
C ASP A 151 -19.24 1.51 3.12
N ASN A 152 -19.64 1.99 4.29
CA ASN A 152 -19.23 3.32 4.74
C ASN A 152 -17.78 3.22 5.24
N LEU A 153 -16.84 3.51 4.34
CA LEU A 153 -15.41 3.33 4.60
C LEU A 153 -14.90 4.17 5.77
N GLU A 154 -15.36 5.44 5.85
CA GLU A 154 -14.98 6.35 6.95
C GLU A 154 -15.43 5.80 8.30
N ALA A 155 -16.69 5.36 8.41
CA ALA A 155 -17.22 4.83 9.66
C ALA A 155 -16.46 3.55 10.10
N LYS A 156 -16.18 2.61 9.18
CA LYS A 156 -15.44 1.37 9.49
C LYS A 156 -14.00 1.65 9.89
N LEU A 157 -13.32 2.56 9.21
CA LEU A 157 -11.94 2.94 9.54
C LEU A 157 -11.89 3.66 10.88
N ALA A 158 -12.81 4.61 11.13
CA ALA A 158 -12.89 5.31 12.41
C ALA A 158 -13.11 4.35 13.57
N GLU A 159 -14.09 3.44 13.46
CA GLU A 159 -14.36 2.42 14.49
C GLU A 159 -13.11 1.57 14.78
N ALA A 160 -12.41 1.12 13.74
CA ALA A 160 -11.22 0.31 13.89
C ALA A 160 -10.09 1.07 14.60
N ILE A 161 -9.80 2.31 14.19
CA ILE A 161 -8.78 3.17 14.79
C ILE A 161 -9.14 3.48 16.25
N GLU A 162 -10.38 3.91 16.52
CA GLU A 162 -10.83 4.28 17.87
C GLU A 162 -10.81 3.12 18.85
N ARG A 163 -11.07 1.90 18.38
CA ARG A 163 -10.95 0.68 19.20
C ARG A 163 -9.53 0.48 19.75
N LYS A 164 -8.51 0.92 19.01
CA LYS A 164 -7.10 0.83 19.43
C LYS A 164 -6.63 2.03 20.25
N MET A 165 -7.41 3.09 20.28
CA MET A 165 -7.11 4.27 21.09
C MET A 165 -7.57 4.14 22.55
N ARG A 166 -8.43 3.18 22.85
CA ARG A 166 -8.96 2.88 24.20
C ARG A 166 -8.02 1.98 24.96
#